data_12938ede690d60ed1840d8db8ca662e3
#
_entry.id   12938ede690d60ed1840d8db8ca662e3
#
_cell.length_a   1.000
_cell.length_b   1.000
_cell.length_c   1.000
_cell.angle_alpha   90.00
_cell.angle_beta   90.00
_cell.angle_gamma   90.00
#
_symmetry.space_group_name_H-M   'P 1'
#
loop_
_entity.id
_entity.type
_entity.pdbx_description
1 polymer ?
#
loop_
_entity_poly.entity_id
_entity_poly.type
_entity_poly.pdbx_seq_one_letter_code
_entity_poly.pdbx_strand_id
1 'polypeptide(L)'
;ALPIYYYLHELKGYDIRIIGLDLKADVIAHCNALAKDYGYEKLDFLVGDIADYEGVDQVDMVVTLHACDTATDHALSKAVHWNAKVILSVPCCQHELNRQIEAKELMPIMKYGLLKERFAALVTDGLRAEYLEREGYETQILEFIDMEHTPKNILIRGVRRGVGRNHPELRSQARVKAEKRACGG
;
A
#
# COMPACT_ATOMS: atom_id res chain seq x y z
N ALA A 1 -8.47 -6.68 5.82
CA ALA A 1 -8.09 -6.68 7.24
C ALA A 1 -8.20 -8.06 7.89
N LEU A 2 -9.32 -8.81 7.73
CA LEU A 2 -9.52 -10.15 8.30
C LEU A 2 -8.35 -11.12 8.08
N PRO A 3 -7.80 -11.33 6.85
CA PRO A 3 -6.66 -12.22 6.66
C PRO A 3 -5.38 -11.77 7.37
N ILE A 4 -5.19 -10.45 7.50
CA ILE A 4 -4.03 -9.89 8.22
C ILE A 4 -4.17 -10.17 9.72
N TYR A 5 -5.37 -9.95 10.28
CA TYR A 5 -5.63 -10.25 11.68
C TYR A 5 -5.42 -11.74 11.98
N TYR A 6 -6.00 -12.63 11.17
CA TYR A 6 -5.80 -14.07 11.30
C TYR A 6 -4.32 -14.46 11.26
N TYR A 7 -3.58 -13.96 10.27
CA TYR A 7 -2.17 -14.32 10.13
C TYR A 7 -1.32 -13.83 11.30
N LEU A 8 -1.50 -12.56 11.70
CA LEU A 8 -0.65 -11.96 12.74
C LEU A 8 -1.08 -12.38 14.14
N HIS A 9 -2.38 -12.42 14.41
CA HIS A 9 -2.89 -12.77 15.73
C HIS A 9 -2.96 -14.29 15.95
N GLU A 10 -3.71 -15.00 15.09
CA GLU A 10 -3.95 -16.43 15.29
C GLU A 10 -2.71 -17.28 14.98
N LEU A 11 -2.03 -17.03 13.85
CA LEU A 11 -0.90 -17.86 13.45
C LEU A 11 0.44 -17.43 14.04
N LYS A 12 0.63 -16.14 14.31
CA LYS A 12 1.91 -15.61 14.82
C LYS A 12 1.87 -15.22 16.30
N GLY A 13 0.69 -15.16 16.93
CA GLY A 13 0.50 -14.84 18.34
C GLY A 13 0.83 -13.38 18.71
N TYR A 14 0.81 -12.46 17.73
CA TYR A 14 1.02 -11.05 18.03
C TYR A 14 -0.24 -10.43 18.66
N ASP A 15 -0.04 -9.62 19.70
CA ASP A 15 -1.10 -8.76 20.21
C ASP A 15 -1.23 -7.53 19.32
N ILE A 16 -2.24 -7.52 18.45
CA ILE A 16 -2.48 -6.48 17.46
C ILE A 16 -3.88 -5.90 17.58
N ARG A 17 -4.02 -4.65 17.17
CA ARG A 17 -5.30 -4.01 16.89
C ARG A 17 -5.31 -3.54 15.43
N ILE A 18 -6.40 -3.79 14.72
CA ILE A 18 -6.57 -3.33 13.34
C ILE A 18 -7.82 -2.46 13.27
N ILE A 19 -7.70 -1.31 12.60
CA ILE A 19 -8.81 -0.43 12.24
C ILE A 19 -8.93 -0.42 10.73
N GLY A 20 -10.07 -0.86 10.21
CA GLY A 20 -10.41 -0.79 8.80
C GLY A 20 -11.31 0.41 8.53
N LEU A 21 -11.05 1.14 7.45
CA LEU A 21 -11.85 2.29 7.01
C LEU A 21 -12.41 2.04 5.62
N ASP A 22 -13.67 2.33 5.42
CA ASP A 22 -14.34 2.37 4.12
C ASP A 22 -15.48 3.39 4.15
N LEU A 23 -15.80 3.99 3.01
CA LEU A 23 -16.89 4.96 2.88
C LEU A 23 -18.27 4.31 2.87
N LYS A 24 -18.35 3.00 2.57
CA LYS A 24 -19.60 2.26 2.41
C LYS A 24 -20.06 1.65 3.73
N ALA A 25 -21.14 2.16 4.26
CA ALA A 25 -21.70 1.71 5.55
C ALA A 25 -22.14 0.23 5.54
N ASP A 26 -22.66 -0.25 4.42
CA ASP A 26 -23.07 -1.67 4.25
C ASP A 26 -21.86 -2.61 4.26
N VAL A 27 -20.75 -2.22 3.62
CA VAL A 27 -19.48 -2.96 3.67
C VAL A 27 -18.95 -3.02 5.09
N ILE A 28 -18.94 -1.90 5.78
CA ILE A 28 -18.48 -1.81 7.19
C ILE A 28 -19.35 -2.67 8.11
N ALA A 29 -20.68 -2.60 7.97
CA ALA A 29 -21.59 -3.44 8.77
C ALA A 29 -21.32 -4.94 8.55
N HIS A 30 -21.12 -5.35 7.30
CA HIS A 30 -20.78 -6.73 6.96
C HIS A 30 -19.42 -7.14 7.54
N CYS A 31 -18.40 -6.31 7.42
CA CYS A 31 -17.07 -6.59 7.95
C CYS A 31 -17.06 -6.71 9.48
N ASN A 32 -17.80 -5.85 10.19
CA ASN A 32 -17.95 -5.94 11.64
C ASN A 32 -18.70 -7.20 12.07
N ALA A 33 -19.74 -7.61 11.32
CA ALA A 33 -20.44 -8.87 11.59
C ALA A 33 -19.49 -10.07 11.46
N LEU A 34 -18.69 -10.12 10.39
CA LEU A 34 -17.69 -11.17 10.18
C LEU A 34 -16.62 -11.16 11.30
N ALA A 35 -16.09 -9.99 11.67
CA ALA A 35 -15.10 -9.90 12.74
C ALA A 35 -15.66 -10.46 14.07
N LYS A 36 -16.93 -10.17 14.37
CA LYS A 36 -17.62 -10.70 15.54
C LYS A 36 -17.80 -12.21 15.46
N ASP A 37 -18.22 -12.73 14.31
CA ASP A 37 -18.46 -14.17 14.11
C ASP A 37 -17.15 -14.99 14.26
N TYR A 38 -16.00 -14.41 13.87
CA TYR A 38 -14.68 -15.01 14.08
C TYR A 38 -14.10 -14.76 15.48
N GLY A 39 -14.76 -13.96 16.34
CA GLY A 39 -14.24 -13.62 17.67
C GLY A 39 -13.04 -12.66 17.66
N TYR A 40 -12.88 -11.84 16.63
CA TYR A 40 -11.76 -10.90 16.47
C TYR A 40 -12.04 -9.58 17.20
N GLU A 41 -11.87 -9.58 18.52
CA GLU A 41 -12.24 -8.47 19.40
C GLU A 41 -11.46 -7.17 19.16
N LYS A 42 -10.24 -7.25 18.58
CA LYS A 42 -9.39 -6.09 18.31
C LYS A 42 -9.35 -5.72 16.82
N LEU A 43 -10.36 -6.14 16.06
CA LEU A 43 -10.55 -5.80 14.66
C LEU A 43 -11.82 -4.97 14.51
N ASP A 44 -11.65 -3.66 14.35
CA ASP A 44 -12.73 -2.68 14.22
C ASP A 44 -12.84 -2.18 12.79
N PHE A 45 -14.07 -2.00 12.29
CA PHE A 45 -14.30 -1.35 11.00
C PHE A 45 -15.18 -0.12 11.19
N LEU A 46 -14.76 1.02 10.64
CA LEU A 46 -15.41 2.32 10.78
C LEU A 46 -15.74 2.91 9.42
N VAL A 47 -16.91 3.55 9.33
CA VAL A 47 -17.27 4.33 8.14
C VAL A 47 -16.52 5.65 8.19
N GLY A 48 -15.71 5.92 7.16
CA GLY A 48 -14.96 7.17 7.06
C GLY A 48 -13.89 7.15 6.00
N ASP A 49 -13.43 8.35 5.66
CA ASP A 49 -12.28 8.57 4.80
C ASP A 49 -10.99 8.57 5.65
N ILE A 50 -9.95 7.94 5.15
CA ILE A 50 -8.63 7.98 5.78
C ILE A 50 -8.07 9.40 5.87
N ALA A 51 -8.42 10.26 4.91
CA ALA A 51 -8.01 11.66 4.91
C ALA A 51 -8.47 12.43 6.15
N ASP A 52 -9.67 12.13 6.63
CA ASP A 52 -10.32 12.82 7.76
C ASP A 52 -10.18 12.07 9.09
N TYR A 53 -9.59 10.88 9.08
CA TYR A 53 -9.50 10.05 10.28
C TYR A 53 -8.43 10.58 11.25
N GLU A 54 -8.86 10.86 12.50
CA GLU A 54 -8.02 11.41 13.58
C GLU A 54 -8.01 10.50 14.85
N GLY A 55 -8.45 9.26 14.71
CA GLY A 55 -8.60 8.33 15.84
C GLY A 55 -7.30 7.73 16.39
N VAL A 56 -6.14 8.05 15.79
CA VAL A 56 -4.84 7.54 16.20
C VAL A 56 -3.75 8.60 15.99
N ASP A 57 -2.75 8.60 16.87
CA ASP A 57 -1.56 9.48 16.75
C ASP A 57 -0.38 8.73 16.12
N GLN A 58 -0.35 7.42 16.24
CA GLN A 58 0.72 6.58 15.71
C GLN A 58 0.19 5.20 15.33
N VAL A 59 0.76 4.62 14.27
CA VAL A 59 0.47 3.25 13.84
C VAL A 59 1.76 2.51 13.48
N ASP A 60 1.76 1.19 13.60
CA ASP A 60 2.91 0.37 13.17
C ASP A 60 2.86 0.10 11.67
N MET A 61 1.67 -0.07 11.09
CA MET A 61 1.51 -0.41 9.69
C MET A 61 0.25 0.23 9.09
N VAL A 62 0.39 0.77 7.89
CA VAL A 62 -0.72 1.18 7.03
C VAL A 62 -0.78 0.30 5.81
N VAL A 63 -1.97 -0.22 5.51
CA VAL A 63 -2.23 -1.02 4.29
C VAL A 63 -3.37 -0.37 3.53
N THR A 64 -3.14 -0.04 2.26
CA THR A 64 -4.18 0.47 1.37
C THR A 64 -4.34 -0.45 0.17
N LEU A 65 -5.58 -0.89 -0.07
CA LEU A 65 -5.94 -1.69 -1.22
C LEU A 65 -7.04 -0.95 -1.98
N HIS A 66 -6.78 -0.68 -3.27
CA HIS A 66 -7.76 -0.04 -4.15
C HIS A 66 -8.24 1.36 -3.71
N ALA A 67 -7.39 2.11 -2.99
CA ALA A 67 -7.62 3.53 -2.79
C ALA A 67 -7.40 4.24 -4.13
N CYS A 68 -8.49 4.74 -4.73
CA CYS A 68 -8.46 5.28 -6.07
C CYS A 68 -7.87 6.70 -6.08
N ASP A 69 -7.02 6.97 -7.09
CA ASP A 69 -6.48 8.27 -7.42
C ASP A 69 -5.85 8.99 -6.21
N THR A 70 -6.30 10.20 -5.89
CA THR A 70 -5.80 11.01 -4.77
C THR A 70 -6.02 10.41 -3.38
N ALA A 71 -6.96 9.47 -3.22
CA ALA A 71 -7.14 8.77 -1.94
C ALA A 71 -5.90 7.95 -1.53
N THR A 72 -5.14 7.44 -2.50
CA THR A 72 -3.84 6.82 -2.24
C THR A 72 -2.86 7.85 -1.65
N ASP A 73 -2.83 9.07 -2.20
CA ASP A 73 -1.90 10.11 -1.77
C ASP A 73 -2.22 10.59 -0.34
N HIS A 74 -3.53 10.75 -0.03
CA HIS A 74 -3.98 11.03 1.33
C HIS A 74 -3.58 9.92 2.31
N ALA A 75 -3.74 8.67 1.92
CA ALA A 75 -3.37 7.54 2.76
C ALA A 75 -1.85 7.47 3.03
N LEU A 76 -1.02 7.74 2.02
CA LEU A 76 0.44 7.82 2.19
C LEU A 76 0.84 8.99 3.09
N SER A 77 0.21 10.17 2.92
CA SER A 77 0.44 11.33 3.77
C SER A 77 0.07 11.06 5.23
N LYS A 78 -1.10 10.45 5.49
CA LYS A 78 -1.50 10.04 6.85
C LYS A 78 -0.57 8.99 7.43
N ALA A 79 -0.11 8.01 6.63
CA ALA A 79 0.84 7.01 7.09
C ALA A 79 2.17 7.63 7.55
N VAL A 80 2.67 8.61 6.81
CA VAL A 80 3.85 9.40 7.19
C VAL A 80 3.60 10.20 8.48
N HIS A 81 2.45 10.90 8.56
CA HIS A 81 2.07 11.69 9.73
C HIS A 81 1.95 10.82 11.00
N TRP A 82 1.36 9.65 10.91
CA TRP A 82 1.26 8.67 12.00
C TRP A 82 2.54 7.90 12.29
N ASN A 83 3.64 8.27 11.65
CA ASN A 83 4.93 7.61 11.82
C ASN A 83 4.90 6.10 11.59
N ALA A 84 4.12 5.63 10.63
CA ALA A 84 4.02 4.22 10.29
C ALA A 84 5.39 3.58 10.07
N LYS A 85 5.65 2.43 10.67
CA LYS A 85 6.90 1.69 10.46
C LYS A 85 6.92 1.00 9.11
N VAL A 86 5.76 0.54 8.65
CA VAL A 86 5.57 -0.16 7.37
C VAL A 86 4.38 0.42 6.64
N ILE A 87 4.55 0.66 5.35
CA ILE A 87 3.50 1.10 4.43
C ILE A 87 3.42 0.09 3.29
N LEU A 88 2.21 -0.43 3.04
CA LEU A 88 1.90 -1.32 1.93
C LEU A 88 0.75 -0.70 1.15
N SER A 89 1.01 -0.18 -0.04
CA SER A 89 0.01 0.50 -0.85
C SER A 89 -0.12 -0.13 -2.23
N VAL A 90 -1.34 -0.49 -2.60
CA VAL A 90 -1.69 -1.03 -3.92
C VAL A 90 -2.56 0.00 -4.64
N PRO A 91 -1.96 0.93 -5.41
CA PRO A 91 -2.68 1.91 -6.20
C PRO A 91 -3.42 1.22 -7.36
N CYS A 92 -4.60 1.73 -7.71
CA CYS A 92 -5.39 1.14 -8.79
C CYS A 92 -5.69 2.06 -9.95
N CYS A 93 -5.71 3.37 -9.78
CA CYS A 93 -5.94 4.35 -10.83
C CYS A 93 -5.24 5.67 -10.53
N GLN A 94 -4.88 6.38 -11.60
CA GLN A 94 -4.07 7.61 -11.58
C GLN A 94 -4.66 8.61 -12.59
N HIS A 95 -5.95 8.96 -12.39
CA HIS A 95 -6.70 9.79 -13.34
C HIS A 95 -6.26 11.24 -13.33
N GLU A 96 -5.80 11.75 -12.18
CA GLU A 96 -5.42 13.15 -12.04
C GLU A 96 -4.26 13.49 -12.98
N LEU A 97 -3.14 12.78 -12.87
CA LEU A 97 -1.97 13.02 -13.73
C LEU A 97 -2.29 12.75 -15.21
N ASN A 98 -3.10 11.74 -15.51
CA ASN A 98 -3.49 11.45 -16.90
C ASN A 98 -4.20 12.62 -17.58
N ARG A 99 -4.95 13.45 -16.84
CA ARG A 99 -5.58 14.66 -17.39
C ARG A 99 -4.59 15.81 -17.55
N GLN A 100 -3.63 15.94 -16.65
CA GLN A 100 -2.72 17.08 -16.55
C GLN A 100 -1.45 16.91 -17.39
N ILE A 101 -1.00 15.67 -17.63
CA ILE A 101 0.30 15.43 -18.25
C ILE A 101 0.31 15.87 -19.72
N GLU A 102 1.23 16.78 -20.02
CA GLU A 102 1.57 17.23 -21.36
C GLU A 102 3.08 17.23 -21.51
N ALA A 103 3.59 16.45 -22.47
CA ALA A 103 5.01 16.37 -22.76
C ALA A 103 5.20 16.29 -24.28
N LYS A 104 5.68 17.39 -24.89
CA LYS A 104 5.87 17.49 -26.34
C LYS A 104 6.86 16.46 -26.87
N GLU A 105 7.91 16.19 -26.11
CA GLU A 105 8.96 15.22 -26.43
C GLU A 105 8.43 13.77 -26.42
N LEU A 106 7.34 13.52 -25.68
CA LEU A 106 6.71 12.22 -25.56
C LEU A 106 5.43 12.07 -26.40
N MET A 107 5.23 12.95 -27.40
CA MET A 107 4.05 12.90 -28.29
C MET A 107 3.80 11.51 -28.91
N PRO A 108 4.81 10.72 -29.29
CA PRO A 108 4.57 9.37 -29.80
C PRO A 108 3.84 8.45 -28.80
N ILE A 109 3.97 8.71 -27.50
CA ILE A 109 3.25 8.00 -26.42
C ILE A 109 1.95 8.71 -26.10
N MET A 110 1.99 10.04 -25.90
CA MET A 110 0.87 10.83 -25.40
C MET A 110 -0.35 10.86 -26.34
N LYS A 111 -0.14 10.74 -27.64
CA LYS A 111 -1.23 10.71 -28.64
C LYS A 111 -2.11 9.45 -28.56
N TYR A 112 -1.65 8.39 -27.91
CA TYR A 112 -2.42 7.16 -27.72
C TYR A 112 -2.95 7.09 -26.29
N GLY A 113 -4.28 7.19 -26.10
CA GLY A 113 -4.89 7.23 -24.77
C GLY A 113 -4.48 6.11 -23.83
N LEU A 114 -4.40 4.86 -24.33
CA LEU A 114 -3.93 3.71 -23.55
C LEU A 114 -2.49 3.87 -23.08
N LEU A 115 -1.60 4.37 -23.94
CA LEU A 115 -0.19 4.55 -23.57
C LEU A 115 -0.03 5.73 -22.62
N LYS A 116 -0.78 6.81 -22.85
CA LYS A 116 -0.82 7.99 -21.95
C LYS A 116 -1.27 7.57 -20.54
N GLU A 117 -2.33 6.76 -20.42
CA GLU A 117 -2.82 6.26 -19.13
C GLU A 117 -1.76 5.43 -18.40
N ARG A 118 -1.14 4.48 -19.09
CA ARG A 118 -0.08 3.65 -18.50
C ARG A 118 1.14 4.47 -18.08
N PHE A 119 1.53 5.44 -18.89
CA PHE A 119 2.64 6.33 -18.57
C PHE A 119 2.31 7.18 -17.34
N ALA A 120 1.12 7.77 -17.28
CA ALA A 120 0.67 8.53 -16.11
C ALA A 120 0.67 7.67 -14.84
N ALA A 121 0.25 6.40 -14.94
CA ALA A 121 0.29 5.47 -13.81
C ALA A 121 1.72 5.24 -13.31
N LEU A 122 2.66 4.94 -14.21
CA LEU A 122 4.06 4.71 -13.85
C LEU A 122 4.70 5.94 -13.21
N VAL A 123 4.45 7.12 -13.76
CA VAL A 123 4.97 8.39 -13.21
C VAL A 123 4.39 8.66 -11.83
N THR A 124 3.07 8.51 -11.65
CA THR A 124 2.42 8.73 -10.35
C THR A 124 2.97 7.80 -9.28
N ASP A 125 3.10 6.52 -9.58
CA ASP A 125 3.59 5.54 -8.60
C ASP A 125 5.08 5.74 -8.31
N GLY A 126 5.86 6.18 -9.29
CA GLY A 126 7.25 6.60 -9.08
C GLY A 126 7.36 7.82 -8.16
N LEU A 127 6.51 8.84 -8.35
CA LEU A 127 6.47 10.02 -7.49
C LEU A 127 6.03 9.69 -6.05
N ARG A 128 5.09 8.76 -5.88
CA ARG A 128 4.69 8.25 -4.56
C ARG A 128 5.83 7.55 -3.83
N ALA A 129 6.58 6.73 -4.55
CA ALA A 129 7.76 6.08 -4.00
C ALA A 129 8.84 7.09 -3.59
N GLU A 130 9.13 8.08 -4.44
CA GLU A 130 10.07 9.16 -4.15
C GLU A 130 9.63 10.01 -2.95
N TYR A 131 8.33 10.32 -2.84
CA TYR A 131 7.77 11.00 -1.67
C TYR A 131 8.10 10.23 -0.38
N LEU A 132 7.84 8.93 -0.33
CA LEU A 132 8.17 8.12 0.84
C LEU A 132 9.67 8.07 1.14
N GLU A 133 10.52 8.04 0.11
CA GLU A 133 11.99 8.08 0.30
C GLU A 133 12.46 9.39 0.94
N ARG A 134 11.88 10.52 0.53
CA ARG A 134 12.13 11.85 1.12
C ARG A 134 11.67 11.91 2.57
N GLU A 135 10.56 11.24 2.90
CA GLU A 135 10.04 11.14 4.27
C GLU A 135 10.77 10.09 5.14
N GLY A 136 11.86 9.53 4.63
CA GLY A 136 12.75 8.67 5.41
C GLY A 136 12.42 7.18 5.36
N TYR A 137 11.67 6.73 4.36
CA TYR A 137 11.40 5.32 4.13
C TYR A 137 12.41 4.71 3.16
N GLU A 138 12.70 3.43 3.31
CA GLU A 138 13.29 2.57 2.28
C GLU A 138 12.15 2.02 1.45
N THR A 139 12.08 2.41 0.17
CA THR A 139 10.93 2.14 -0.67
C THR A 139 11.27 1.12 -1.77
N GLN A 140 10.32 0.27 -2.07
CA GLN A 140 10.38 -0.72 -3.14
C GLN A 140 9.06 -0.72 -3.90
N ILE A 141 9.15 -0.81 -5.22
CA ILE A 141 8.00 -1.07 -6.09
C ILE A 141 8.09 -2.53 -6.52
N LEU A 142 7.06 -3.30 -6.22
CA LEU A 142 7.02 -4.75 -6.39
C LEU A 142 5.76 -5.15 -7.17
N GLU A 143 5.88 -6.18 -7.99
CA GLU A 143 4.71 -6.93 -8.48
C GLU A 143 4.34 -7.97 -7.41
N PHE A 144 3.07 -8.04 -7.01
CA PHE A 144 2.60 -8.95 -5.95
C PHE A 144 1.59 -9.98 -6.45
N ILE A 145 1.02 -9.78 -7.64
CA ILE A 145 0.12 -10.69 -8.35
C ILE A 145 0.57 -10.75 -9.80
N ASP A 146 0.45 -11.90 -10.45
CA ASP A 146 0.78 -12.06 -11.85
C ASP A 146 -0.10 -11.20 -12.75
N MET A 147 0.49 -10.60 -13.79
CA MET A 147 -0.21 -9.74 -14.75
C MET A 147 -1.38 -10.44 -15.46
N GLU A 148 -1.41 -11.78 -15.49
CA GLU A 148 -2.50 -12.56 -16.03
C GLU A 148 -3.82 -12.33 -15.28
N HIS A 149 -3.75 -11.96 -13.99
CA HIS A 149 -4.92 -11.72 -13.16
C HIS A 149 -5.36 -10.25 -13.18
N THR A 150 -4.41 -9.33 -13.22
CA THR A 150 -4.69 -7.88 -13.29
C THR A 150 -3.45 -7.10 -13.72
N PRO A 151 -3.61 -6.10 -14.61
CA PRO A 151 -2.53 -5.18 -14.93
C PRO A 151 -2.22 -4.20 -13.78
N LYS A 152 -3.04 -4.17 -12.73
CA LYS A 152 -2.89 -3.32 -11.54
C LYS A 152 -2.33 -4.14 -10.38
N ASN A 153 -1.10 -4.60 -10.57
CA ASN A 153 -0.41 -5.54 -9.70
C ASN A 153 0.78 -4.91 -8.94
N ILE A 154 0.89 -3.59 -8.95
CA ILE A 154 1.97 -2.86 -8.28
C ILE A 154 1.67 -2.72 -6.79
N LEU A 155 2.66 -3.05 -5.98
CA LEU A 155 2.72 -2.78 -4.55
C LEU A 155 3.86 -1.78 -4.28
N ILE A 156 3.54 -0.64 -3.72
CA ILE A 156 4.51 0.29 -3.14
C ILE A 156 4.71 -0.12 -1.67
N ARG A 157 5.90 -0.60 -1.35
CA ARG A 157 6.30 -1.00 0.00
C ARG A 157 7.28 0.02 0.55
N GLY A 158 6.91 0.71 1.63
CA GLY A 158 7.79 1.59 2.40
C GLY A 158 8.11 0.99 3.76
N VAL A 159 9.39 0.98 4.15
CA VAL A 159 9.83 0.62 5.51
C VAL A 159 10.63 1.77 6.07
N ARG A 160 10.26 2.27 7.26
CA ARG A 160 10.92 3.40 7.89
C ARG A 160 12.38 3.08 8.18
N ARG A 161 13.29 3.97 7.80
CA ARG A 161 14.73 3.79 8.04
C ARG A 161 14.99 3.72 9.54
N GLY A 162 15.76 2.71 9.96
CA GLY A 162 16.07 2.46 11.37
C GLY A 162 15.21 1.39 12.05
N VAL A 163 14.05 1.03 11.52
CA VAL A 163 13.16 0.00 12.10
C VAL A 163 13.68 -1.43 11.85
N GLY A 164 14.43 -1.66 10.78
CA GLY A 164 14.87 -3.01 10.39
C GLY A 164 16.29 -3.41 10.80
N ARG A 165 17.06 -2.55 11.49
CA ARG A 165 18.48 -2.84 11.78
C ARG A 165 18.69 -3.90 12.87
N ASN A 166 17.68 -4.21 13.67
CA ASN A 166 17.76 -5.15 14.80
C ASN A 166 17.17 -6.55 14.54
N HIS A 167 16.72 -6.85 13.30
CA HIS A 167 16.25 -8.20 12.93
C HIS A 167 17.15 -8.81 11.84
N PRO A 168 18.14 -9.63 12.23
CA PRO A 168 19.06 -10.28 11.28
C PRO A 168 18.37 -11.25 10.30
N GLU A 169 17.23 -11.82 10.68
CA GLU A 169 16.50 -12.81 9.88
C GLU A 169 15.87 -12.24 8.59
N LEU A 170 15.46 -10.98 8.59
CA LEU A 170 14.90 -10.34 7.40
C LEU A 170 15.95 -10.01 6.32
N ARG A 171 17.22 -9.85 6.72
CA ARG A 171 18.35 -9.65 5.80
C ARG A 171 18.75 -10.93 5.07
N SER A 172 18.65 -12.09 5.72
CA SER A 172 19.04 -13.37 5.12
C SER A 172 18.11 -13.80 3.98
N GLN A 173 16.80 -13.54 4.11
CA GLN A 173 15.81 -13.92 3.09
C GLN A 173 15.88 -13.02 1.83
N ALA A 174 16.15 -11.72 1.99
CA ALA A 174 16.33 -10.81 0.86
C ALA A 174 17.63 -11.11 0.09
N ARG A 175 18.72 -11.47 0.79
CA ARG A 175 20.00 -11.81 0.20
C ARG A 175 19.96 -13.15 -0.57
N VAL A 176 19.32 -14.16 -0.01
CA VAL A 176 19.13 -15.48 -0.66
C VAL A 176 18.26 -15.36 -1.93
N LYS A 177 17.26 -14.46 -1.96
CA LYS A 177 16.45 -14.22 -3.16
C LYS A 177 17.23 -13.46 -4.25
N ALA A 178 18.11 -12.53 -3.87
CA ALA A 178 18.98 -11.81 -4.81
C ALA A 178 20.04 -12.71 -5.44
N GLU A 179 20.67 -13.57 -4.65
CA GLU A 179 21.68 -14.53 -5.13
C GLU A 179 21.09 -15.62 -6.04
N LYS A 180 19.86 -16.10 -5.78
CA LYS A 180 19.18 -17.06 -6.66
C LYS A 180 18.78 -16.47 -8.02
N ARG A 181 18.55 -15.15 -8.11
CA ARG A 181 18.31 -14.47 -9.40
C ARG A 181 19.58 -14.19 -10.21
N ALA A 182 20.73 -14.08 -9.54
CA ALA A 182 22.02 -13.84 -10.22
C ALA A 182 22.66 -15.12 -10.76
N CYS A 183 22.29 -16.31 -10.24
CA CYS A 183 22.84 -17.60 -10.66
C CYS A 183 21.94 -18.42 -11.61
N GLY A 184 20.83 -17.85 -12.08
CA GLY A 184 19.83 -18.52 -12.94
C GLY A 184 19.69 -17.87 -14.31
N GLY A 185 20.80 -17.44 -14.94
CA GLY A 185 20.87 -16.99 -16.32
C GLY A 185 21.68 -17.95 -17.16
#